data_15ab1cc708bec06f49839751e93271cf
#
_entry.id   15ab1cc708bec06f49839751e93271cf
#
_cell.length_a   1.000
_cell.length_b   1.000
_cell.length_c   1.000
_cell.angle_alpha   90.00
_cell.angle_beta   90.00
_cell.angle_gamma   90.00
#
_symmetry.space_group_name_H-M   'P 1'
#
loop_
_entity.id
_entity.type
_entity.pdbx_description
1 polymer ?
#
loop_
_entity_poly.entity_id
_entity_poly.type
_entity_poly.pdbx_seq_one_letter_code
_entity_poly.pdbx_strand_id
1 'polypeptide(L)'
;AGNQPQITDKAGANLWAPDINKIGDRYVLYYSQPGENNKHAMGVASGPSPVGPFTDHGKLIGSDEIGVDISIDQFYIEEDGHKYMFWGSFRGIWAIELADDGLSLKPGAGKRKIAGDQYEGTYIHKRDGYYYLIVSTGDFMKDYHVVVGRSRSLMGPYVDRAGRDMLGVHHELVVGNGNGFVAPGHNAEFITDDKGQDWMRYHT
;
A
#
# COMPACT_ATOMS: atom_id res chain seq x y z
N ALA A 1 8.74 -20.51 18.58
CA ALA A 1 8.90 -19.29 17.79
C ALA A 1 9.16 -19.74 16.34
N GLY A 2 8.21 -19.49 15.44
CA GLY A 2 8.42 -19.75 14.00
C GLY A 2 9.52 -18.82 13.49
N ASN A 3 10.31 -19.30 12.54
CA ASN A 3 11.29 -18.46 11.87
C ASN A 3 10.57 -17.34 11.14
N GLN A 4 10.98 -16.10 11.38
CA GLN A 4 10.49 -14.97 10.56
C GLN A 4 10.98 -15.13 9.12
N PRO A 5 10.20 -14.72 8.11
CA PRO A 5 10.67 -14.66 6.74
C PRO A 5 11.94 -13.84 6.60
N GLN A 6 12.80 -14.24 5.68
CA GLN A 6 14.04 -13.51 5.36
C GLN A 6 14.09 -13.28 3.86
N ILE A 7 13.55 -12.15 3.41
CA ILE A 7 13.45 -11.80 1.99
C ILE A 7 14.40 -10.67 1.58
N THR A 8 15.14 -10.11 2.53
CA THR A 8 16.16 -9.08 2.30
C THR A 8 17.52 -9.53 2.84
N ASP A 9 18.57 -8.76 2.57
CA ASP A 9 19.93 -8.98 3.06
C ASP A 9 20.15 -8.60 4.53
N LYS A 10 19.16 -7.95 5.17
CA LYS A 10 19.23 -7.54 6.57
C LYS A 10 18.76 -8.64 7.51
N ALA A 11 19.69 -9.34 8.14
CA ALA A 11 19.38 -10.42 9.07
C ALA A 11 18.52 -9.94 10.26
N GLY A 12 17.44 -10.69 10.57
CA GLY A 12 16.53 -10.38 11.67
C GLY A 12 15.70 -9.10 11.47
N ALA A 13 15.56 -8.65 10.23
CA ALA A 13 14.72 -7.48 9.92
C ALA A 13 13.26 -7.71 10.32
N ASN A 14 12.64 -6.69 10.91
CA ASN A 14 11.22 -6.73 11.27
C ASN A 14 10.32 -6.74 10.03
N LEU A 15 9.09 -7.22 10.20
CA LEU A 15 8.03 -7.11 9.19
C LEU A 15 7.29 -5.78 9.39
N TRP A 16 7.02 -5.10 8.27
CA TRP A 16 6.33 -3.80 8.24
C TRP A 16 5.09 -3.86 7.37
N ALA A 17 4.17 -2.92 7.61
CA ALA A 17 3.00 -2.59 6.79
C ALA A 17 2.28 -3.83 6.23
N PRO A 18 1.69 -4.69 7.09
CA PRO A 18 0.96 -5.86 6.60
C PRO A 18 -0.32 -5.44 5.87
N ASP A 19 -0.60 -6.10 4.75
CA ASP A 19 -1.87 -6.02 4.03
C ASP A 19 -2.41 -7.44 3.82
N ILE A 20 -3.61 -7.72 4.35
CA ILE A 20 -4.21 -9.04 4.33
C ILE A 20 -5.52 -9.04 3.55
N ASN A 21 -5.63 -9.92 2.57
CA ASN A 21 -6.76 -9.99 1.67
C ASN A 21 -7.26 -11.42 1.49
N LYS A 22 -8.56 -11.58 1.26
CA LYS A 22 -9.11 -12.88 0.87
C LYS A 22 -9.10 -13.00 -0.65
N ILE A 23 -8.31 -13.94 -1.16
CA ILE A 23 -8.19 -14.23 -2.60
C ILE A 23 -8.65 -15.67 -2.85
N GLY A 24 -9.80 -15.84 -3.48
CA GLY A 24 -10.44 -17.14 -3.63
C GLY A 24 -10.83 -17.74 -2.28
N ASP A 25 -10.31 -18.91 -1.96
CA ASP A 25 -10.59 -19.68 -0.74
C ASP A 25 -9.56 -19.48 0.38
N ARG A 26 -8.54 -18.65 0.15
CA ARG A 26 -7.44 -18.43 1.11
C ARG A 26 -7.26 -16.95 1.46
N TYR A 27 -6.54 -16.71 2.53
CA TYR A 27 -6.05 -15.39 2.92
C TYR A 27 -4.61 -15.21 2.45
N VAL A 28 -4.34 -14.12 1.77
CA VAL A 28 -3.01 -13.73 1.30
C VAL A 28 -2.55 -12.54 2.12
N LEU A 29 -1.40 -12.66 2.73
CA LEU A 29 -0.75 -11.65 3.53
C LEU A 29 0.46 -11.12 2.76
N TYR A 30 0.43 -9.86 2.41
CA TYR A 30 1.58 -9.14 1.91
C TYR A 30 2.26 -8.41 3.08
N TYR A 31 3.57 -8.32 3.05
CA TYR A 31 4.36 -7.67 4.10
C TYR A 31 5.61 -7.02 3.51
N SER A 32 6.11 -5.99 4.17
CA SER A 32 7.38 -5.36 3.81
C SER A 32 8.49 -5.77 4.76
N GLN A 33 9.72 -5.79 4.27
CA GLN A 33 10.92 -6.02 5.08
C GLN A 33 12.02 -5.03 4.69
N PRO A 34 12.62 -4.31 5.67
CA PRO A 34 13.74 -3.42 5.38
C PRO A 34 14.97 -4.22 4.96
N GLY A 35 15.70 -3.72 3.99
CA GLY A 35 17.00 -4.22 3.56
C GLY A 35 18.07 -3.18 3.76
N GLU A 36 19.32 -3.58 3.64
CA GLU A 36 20.46 -2.68 3.65
C GLU A 36 20.58 -1.93 2.31
N ASN A 37 21.18 -0.75 2.33
CA ASN A 37 21.42 0.05 1.12
C ASN A 37 20.17 0.24 0.24
N ASN A 38 19.00 0.48 0.87
CA ASN A 38 17.70 0.62 0.22
C ASN A 38 17.18 -0.63 -0.54
N LYS A 39 17.75 -1.81 -0.29
CA LYS A 39 17.28 -3.08 -0.84
C LYS A 39 16.08 -3.63 -0.05
N HIS A 40 15.08 -2.79 0.14
CA HIS A 40 13.81 -3.19 0.76
C HIS A 40 13.07 -4.17 -0.16
N ALA A 41 12.23 -4.98 0.44
CA ALA A 41 11.42 -5.93 -0.32
C ALA A 41 10.03 -6.09 0.27
N MET A 42 9.10 -6.48 -0.57
CA MET A 42 7.78 -6.96 -0.22
C MET A 42 7.74 -8.47 -0.40
N GLY A 43 7.18 -9.16 0.57
CA GLY A 43 6.97 -10.61 0.56
C GLY A 43 5.50 -10.96 0.54
N VAL A 44 5.22 -12.24 0.30
CA VAL A 44 3.87 -12.75 0.26
C VAL A 44 3.79 -14.11 0.97
N ALA A 45 2.71 -14.27 1.76
CA ALA A 45 2.39 -15.52 2.43
C ALA A 45 0.90 -15.82 2.26
N SER A 46 0.48 -17.07 2.41
CA SER A 46 -0.93 -17.44 2.36
C SER A 46 -1.32 -18.42 3.45
N GLY A 47 -2.59 -18.39 3.85
CA GLY A 47 -3.12 -19.25 4.89
C GLY A 47 -4.63 -19.49 4.79
N PRO A 48 -5.17 -20.44 5.56
CA PRO A 48 -6.59 -20.81 5.52
C PRO A 48 -7.49 -19.82 6.28
N SER A 49 -6.91 -18.94 7.10
CA SER A 49 -7.66 -17.97 7.90
C SER A 49 -6.89 -16.65 8.05
N PRO A 50 -7.55 -15.54 8.42
CA PRO A 50 -6.89 -14.24 8.58
C PRO A 50 -5.89 -14.20 9.75
N VAL A 51 -5.92 -15.18 10.63
CA VAL A 51 -4.97 -15.34 11.74
C VAL A 51 -3.95 -16.45 11.49
N GLY A 52 -3.93 -17.00 10.26
CA GLY A 52 -3.01 -18.07 9.87
C GLY A 52 -3.48 -19.48 10.25
N PRO A 53 -2.56 -20.47 10.33
CA PRO A 53 -1.13 -20.28 10.07
C PRO A 53 -0.84 -19.90 8.61
N PHE A 54 0.20 -19.09 8.39
CA PHE A 54 0.62 -18.68 7.06
C PHE A 54 1.81 -19.50 6.58
N THR A 55 1.78 -19.87 5.30
CA THR A 55 2.93 -20.39 4.55
C THR A 55 3.57 -19.23 3.80
N ASP A 56 4.83 -18.97 4.07
CA ASP A 56 5.61 -17.96 3.37
C ASP A 56 6.00 -18.42 1.97
N HIS A 57 5.76 -17.58 0.96
CA HIS A 57 6.14 -17.81 -0.44
C HIS A 57 7.39 -17.01 -0.85
N GLY A 58 7.94 -16.22 0.09
CA GLY A 58 9.14 -15.44 -0.13
C GLY A 58 8.90 -14.07 -0.74
N LYS A 59 9.91 -13.57 -1.43
CA LYS A 59 9.92 -12.23 -2.00
C LYS A 59 9.01 -12.11 -3.23
N LEU A 60 8.13 -11.11 -3.20
CA LEU A 60 7.25 -10.73 -4.31
C LEU A 60 7.88 -9.63 -5.17
N ILE A 61 8.40 -8.58 -4.53
CA ILE A 61 9.06 -7.43 -5.19
C ILE A 61 10.29 -7.03 -4.36
N GLY A 62 11.44 -6.89 -5.03
CA GLY A 62 12.64 -6.29 -4.45
C GLY A 62 12.91 -4.93 -5.06
N SER A 63 13.32 -3.94 -4.26
CA SER A 63 13.59 -2.58 -4.72
C SER A 63 14.63 -2.53 -5.85
N ASP A 64 15.70 -3.28 -5.73
CA ASP A 64 16.77 -3.36 -6.73
C ASP A 64 16.35 -4.12 -8.00
N GLU A 65 15.45 -5.10 -7.86
CA GLU A 65 14.96 -5.91 -8.98
C GLU A 65 13.91 -5.17 -9.82
N ILE A 66 13.00 -4.46 -9.15
CA ILE A 66 11.93 -3.71 -9.83
C ILE A 66 12.39 -2.31 -10.27
N GLY A 67 13.54 -1.83 -9.76
CA GLY A 67 14.05 -0.49 -10.04
C GLY A 67 13.16 0.62 -9.49
N VAL A 68 12.68 0.44 -8.26
CA VAL A 68 11.98 1.44 -7.44
C VAL A 68 12.55 1.38 -6.05
N ASP A 69 13.27 2.42 -5.64
CA ASP A 69 13.83 2.50 -4.29
C ASP A 69 12.72 2.50 -3.23
N ILE A 70 13.01 1.90 -2.09
CA ILE A 70 12.07 1.82 -0.96
C ILE A 70 10.72 1.22 -1.39
N SER A 71 10.77 0.03 -2.03
CA SER A 71 9.56 -0.75 -2.38
C SER A 71 8.99 -1.41 -1.13
N ILE A 72 8.10 -0.69 -0.46
CA ILE A 72 7.35 -1.08 0.75
C ILE A 72 5.93 -0.52 0.69
N ASP A 73 5.14 -0.72 1.74
CA ASP A 73 3.80 -0.17 1.93
C ASP A 73 2.84 -0.60 0.83
N GLN A 74 2.75 -1.90 0.67
CA GLN A 74 1.89 -2.54 -0.30
C GLN A 74 0.40 -2.38 0.04
N PHE A 75 -0.39 -2.26 -1.00
CA PHE A 75 -1.85 -2.30 -0.98
C PHE A 75 -2.37 -3.11 -2.15
N TYR A 76 -3.14 -4.15 -1.85
CA TYR A 76 -3.77 -5.01 -2.84
C TYR A 76 -5.17 -4.50 -3.19
N ILE A 77 -5.54 -4.60 -4.45
CA ILE A 77 -6.91 -4.40 -4.92
C ILE A 77 -7.24 -5.30 -6.11
N GLU A 78 -8.47 -5.80 -6.14
CA GLU A 78 -9.02 -6.52 -7.30
C GLU A 78 -10.06 -5.64 -8.00
N GLU A 79 -9.97 -5.54 -9.32
CA GLU A 79 -10.90 -4.78 -10.16
C GLU A 79 -11.12 -5.52 -11.47
N ASP A 80 -12.39 -5.79 -11.80
CA ASP A 80 -12.80 -6.48 -13.04
C ASP A 80 -12.10 -7.84 -13.27
N GLY A 81 -11.83 -8.58 -12.19
CA GLY A 81 -11.14 -9.85 -12.22
C GLY A 81 -9.62 -9.77 -12.35
N HIS A 82 -9.06 -8.58 -12.42
CA HIS A 82 -7.62 -8.33 -12.42
C HIS A 82 -7.15 -7.94 -11.02
N LYS A 83 -5.98 -8.42 -10.63
CA LYS A 83 -5.37 -8.18 -9.33
C LYS A 83 -4.20 -7.24 -9.46
N TYR A 84 -4.14 -6.24 -8.59
CA TYR A 84 -3.11 -5.21 -8.64
C TYR A 84 -2.46 -5.03 -7.28
N MET A 85 -1.16 -4.79 -7.31
CA MET A 85 -0.37 -4.32 -6.19
C MET A 85 -0.02 -2.86 -6.41
N PHE A 86 -0.38 -2.02 -5.44
CA PHE A 86 0.08 -0.65 -5.32
C PHE A 86 1.10 -0.59 -4.19
N TRP A 87 2.17 0.19 -4.35
CA TRP A 87 3.21 0.31 -3.33
C TRP A 87 4.04 1.56 -3.52
N GLY A 88 4.86 1.88 -2.51
CA GLY A 88 5.91 2.88 -2.59
C GLY A 88 5.97 3.79 -1.37
N SER A 89 7.18 4.24 -1.05
CA SER A 89 7.45 5.13 0.06
C SER A 89 8.46 6.19 -0.38
N PHE A 90 8.05 7.45 -0.47
CA PHE A 90 8.84 8.63 -0.84
C PHE A 90 9.68 8.52 -2.14
N ARG A 91 9.30 7.58 -3.02
CA ARG A 91 9.89 7.38 -4.36
C ARG A 91 8.81 7.15 -5.43
N GLY A 92 7.64 7.74 -5.18
CA GLY A 92 6.43 7.56 -5.95
C GLY A 92 5.58 6.39 -5.47
N ILE A 93 4.30 6.50 -5.74
CA ILE A 93 3.37 5.38 -5.64
C ILE A 93 3.32 4.71 -7.01
N TRP A 94 3.50 3.41 -7.02
CA TRP A 94 3.54 2.58 -8.21
C TRP A 94 2.45 1.52 -8.18
N ALA A 95 2.10 1.00 -9.35
CA ALA A 95 1.18 -0.11 -9.50
C ALA A 95 1.71 -1.13 -10.49
N ILE A 96 1.39 -2.41 -10.25
CA ILE A 96 1.69 -3.52 -11.16
C ILE A 96 0.61 -4.59 -11.04
N GLU A 97 0.34 -5.32 -12.13
CA GLU A 97 -0.62 -6.42 -12.12
C GLU A 97 0.01 -7.69 -11.55
N LEU A 98 -0.74 -8.36 -10.69
CA LEU A 98 -0.40 -9.68 -10.13
C LEU A 98 -0.97 -10.80 -10.99
N ALA A 99 -0.41 -11.99 -10.85
CA ALA A 99 -1.01 -13.22 -11.36
C ALA A 99 -2.34 -13.53 -10.64
N ASP A 100 -3.16 -14.40 -11.23
CA ASP A 100 -4.51 -14.70 -10.75
C ASP A 100 -4.55 -15.27 -9.33
N ASP A 101 -3.46 -15.90 -8.89
CA ASP A 101 -3.34 -16.43 -7.53
C ASP A 101 -2.94 -15.38 -6.49
N GLY A 102 -2.53 -14.20 -6.92
CA GLY A 102 -2.05 -13.10 -6.05
C GLY A 102 -0.69 -13.35 -5.41
N LEU A 103 0.01 -14.43 -5.77
CA LEU A 103 1.28 -14.83 -5.12
C LEU A 103 2.52 -14.44 -5.93
N SER A 104 2.35 -13.93 -7.13
CA SER A 104 3.43 -13.52 -8.01
C SER A 104 3.02 -12.35 -8.90
N LEU A 105 3.98 -11.70 -9.54
CA LEU A 105 3.72 -10.73 -10.58
C LEU A 105 3.18 -11.43 -11.83
N LYS A 106 2.25 -10.81 -12.52
CA LYS A 106 1.76 -11.31 -13.82
C LYS A 106 2.91 -11.27 -14.83
N PRO A 107 3.16 -12.37 -15.57
CA PRO A 107 4.21 -12.40 -16.57
C PRO A 107 4.05 -11.28 -17.61
N GLY A 108 5.09 -10.49 -17.81
CA GLY A 108 5.08 -9.38 -18.76
C GLY A 108 4.38 -8.10 -18.27
N ALA A 109 3.85 -8.07 -17.04
CA ALA A 109 3.27 -6.86 -16.48
C ALA A 109 4.33 -5.76 -16.32
N GLY A 110 4.00 -4.56 -16.80
CA GLY A 110 4.82 -3.36 -16.59
C GLY A 110 4.35 -2.57 -15.38
N LYS A 111 5.30 -2.06 -14.58
CA LYS A 111 4.96 -1.13 -13.50
C LYS A 111 4.55 0.24 -14.05
N ARG A 112 3.65 0.92 -13.35
CA ARG A 112 3.18 2.27 -13.67
C ARG A 112 3.28 3.17 -12.45
N LYS A 113 3.82 4.38 -12.63
CA LYS A 113 3.81 5.42 -11.59
C LYS A 113 2.42 6.06 -11.49
N ILE A 114 1.88 6.13 -10.28
CA ILE A 114 0.51 6.57 -9.99
C ILE A 114 0.49 7.93 -9.30
N ALA A 115 1.45 8.17 -8.39
CA ALA A 115 1.60 9.45 -7.70
C ALA A 115 3.08 9.81 -7.49
N GLY A 116 3.34 11.07 -7.13
CA GLY A 116 4.68 11.65 -7.01
C GLY A 116 5.49 11.15 -5.83
N ASP A 117 6.73 11.66 -5.71
CA ASP A 117 7.77 11.10 -4.83
C ASP A 117 7.65 11.51 -3.34
N GLN A 118 6.57 12.16 -2.93
CA GLN A 118 6.37 12.62 -1.55
C GLN A 118 5.35 11.79 -0.77
N TYR A 119 4.91 10.66 -1.31
CA TYR A 119 3.83 9.86 -0.74
C TYR A 119 4.29 8.48 -0.31
N GLU A 120 3.58 7.94 0.70
CA GLU A 120 3.64 6.54 1.12
C GLU A 120 2.31 6.07 1.72
N GLY A 121 2.22 4.83 2.21
CA GLY A 121 1.05 4.32 2.92
C GLY A 121 -0.20 4.29 2.06
N THR A 122 -0.13 3.63 0.92
CA THR A 122 -1.21 3.59 -0.07
C THR A 122 -2.44 2.86 0.42
N TYR A 123 -3.60 3.50 0.24
CA TYR A 123 -4.92 2.90 0.33
C TYR A 123 -5.82 3.48 -0.77
N ILE A 124 -6.60 2.62 -1.44
CA ILE A 124 -7.56 3.08 -2.46
C ILE A 124 -8.98 2.70 -2.02
N HIS A 125 -9.84 3.71 -1.90
CA HIS A 125 -11.25 3.53 -1.61
C HIS A 125 -12.10 3.80 -2.87
N LYS A 126 -12.94 2.82 -3.24
CA LYS A 126 -13.88 2.97 -4.37
C LYS A 126 -15.25 3.39 -3.84
N ARG A 127 -15.74 4.55 -4.29
CA ARG A 127 -17.05 5.07 -3.90
C ARG A 127 -17.65 5.94 -5.00
N ASP A 128 -18.94 5.78 -5.28
CA ASP A 128 -19.72 6.60 -6.21
C ASP A 128 -19.08 6.72 -7.61
N GLY A 129 -18.49 5.64 -8.10
CA GLY A 129 -17.83 5.57 -9.40
C GLY A 129 -16.49 6.32 -9.46
N TYR A 130 -15.90 6.64 -8.32
CA TYR A 130 -14.53 7.16 -8.20
C TYR A 130 -13.65 6.23 -7.38
N TYR A 131 -12.36 6.28 -7.67
CA TYR A 131 -11.28 5.77 -6.85
C TYR A 131 -10.64 6.94 -6.12
N TYR A 132 -10.52 6.83 -4.81
CA TYR A 132 -9.85 7.80 -3.95
C TYR A 132 -8.53 7.20 -3.53
N LEU A 133 -7.42 7.73 -4.06
CA LEU A 133 -6.07 7.37 -3.64
C LEU A 133 -5.75 8.16 -2.37
N ILE A 134 -5.70 7.47 -1.27
CA ILE A 134 -5.42 8.01 0.06
C ILE A 134 -4.00 7.57 0.41
N VAL A 135 -3.16 8.52 0.70
CA VAL A 135 -1.74 8.32 0.98
C VAL A 135 -1.31 9.26 2.10
N SER A 136 -0.12 9.04 2.63
CA SER A 136 0.46 9.91 3.62
C SER A 136 1.68 10.64 3.07
N THR A 137 1.97 11.81 3.64
CA THR A 137 3.12 12.65 3.28
C THR A 137 3.60 13.43 4.52
N GLY A 138 4.79 14.02 4.44
CA GLY A 138 5.42 14.73 5.55
C GLY A 138 6.38 13.87 6.37
N ASP A 139 6.89 14.44 7.46
CA ASP A 139 7.78 13.76 8.39
C ASP A 139 6.96 12.99 9.44
N PHE A 140 7.10 11.66 9.47
CA PHE A 140 6.34 10.77 10.38
C PHE A 140 6.57 11.04 11.88
N MET A 141 7.59 11.81 12.24
CA MET A 141 7.85 12.23 13.63
C MET A 141 7.29 13.61 13.96
N LYS A 142 6.78 14.37 12.97
CA LYS A 142 6.53 15.78 13.16
C LYS A 142 5.25 16.31 12.54
N ASP A 143 5.12 16.14 11.22
CA ASP A 143 4.05 16.75 10.44
C ASP A 143 3.44 15.79 9.41
N TYR A 144 3.59 14.51 9.65
CA TYR A 144 2.96 13.48 8.83
C TYR A 144 1.45 13.69 8.76
N HIS A 145 0.85 13.49 7.60
CA HIS A 145 -0.58 13.71 7.42
C HIS A 145 -1.14 12.91 6.25
N VAL A 146 -2.43 12.62 6.32
CA VAL A 146 -3.15 11.87 5.29
C VAL A 146 -3.72 12.84 4.25
N VAL A 147 -3.51 12.52 3.00
CA VAL A 147 -3.97 13.30 1.85
C VAL A 147 -4.69 12.43 0.83
N VAL A 148 -5.44 13.04 -0.08
CA VAL A 148 -6.23 12.32 -1.08
C VAL A 148 -6.25 13.02 -2.43
N GLY A 149 -6.28 12.22 -3.48
CA GLY A 149 -6.73 12.60 -4.83
C GLY A 149 -7.75 11.58 -5.33
N ARG A 150 -8.51 11.93 -6.36
CA ARG A 150 -9.52 11.03 -6.93
C ARG A 150 -9.36 10.83 -8.43
N SER A 151 -9.85 9.71 -8.92
CA SER A 151 -9.86 9.35 -10.34
C SER A 151 -11.14 8.60 -10.72
N ARG A 152 -11.48 8.60 -12.00
CA ARG A 152 -12.49 7.70 -12.58
C ARG A 152 -11.90 6.33 -12.97
N SER A 153 -10.60 6.21 -12.99
CA SER A 153 -9.88 4.99 -13.34
C SER A 153 -8.98 4.57 -12.18
N LEU A 154 -8.91 3.26 -11.88
CA LEU A 154 -8.01 2.71 -10.88
C LEU A 154 -6.55 3.12 -11.12
N MET A 155 -6.15 3.21 -12.38
CA MET A 155 -4.78 3.56 -12.77
C MET A 155 -4.55 5.08 -12.92
N GLY A 156 -5.48 5.91 -12.43
CA GLY A 156 -5.38 7.37 -12.51
C GLY A 156 -5.73 7.95 -13.89
N PRO A 157 -5.46 9.25 -14.12
CA PRO A 157 -4.78 10.16 -13.19
C PRO A 157 -5.61 10.46 -11.94
N TYR A 158 -4.94 10.52 -10.79
CA TYR A 158 -5.53 10.98 -9.53
C TYR A 158 -5.30 12.47 -9.39
N VAL A 159 -6.37 13.21 -9.15
CA VAL A 159 -6.32 14.68 -9.12
C VAL A 159 -6.93 15.26 -7.84
N ASP A 160 -6.48 16.45 -7.45
CA ASP A 160 -7.09 17.26 -6.40
C ASP A 160 -8.41 17.91 -6.88
N ARG A 161 -9.05 18.73 -6.05
CA ARG A 161 -10.30 19.45 -6.41
C ARG A 161 -10.13 20.46 -7.53
N ALA A 162 -8.92 20.95 -7.75
CA ALA A 162 -8.59 21.88 -8.84
C ALA A 162 -8.22 21.15 -10.15
N GLY A 163 -8.25 19.80 -10.17
CA GLY A 163 -7.88 18.98 -11.32
C GLY A 163 -6.37 18.83 -11.53
N ARG A 164 -5.56 19.14 -10.53
CA ARG A 164 -4.09 19.02 -10.61
C ARG A 164 -3.67 17.61 -10.18
N ASP A 165 -2.75 17.02 -10.94
CA ASP A 165 -2.34 15.62 -10.82
C ASP A 165 -1.46 15.37 -9.58
N MET A 166 -1.71 14.26 -8.87
CA MET A 166 -0.87 13.77 -7.76
C MET A 166 0.54 13.40 -8.21
N LEU A 167 0.80 13.14 -9.48
CA LEU A 167 2.15 13.02 -9.99
C LEU A 167 2.98 14.29 -9.77
N GLY A 168 2.35 15.47 -9.80
CA GLY A 168 2.91 16.77 -9.45
C GLY A 168 2.81 17.14 -7.98
N VAL A 169 2.51 16.17 -7.11
CA VAL A 169 2.35 16.35 -5.65
C VAL A 169 1.22 17.33 -5.28
N HIS A 170 0.11 17.25 -6.01
CA HIS A 170 -1.11 18.00 -5.72
C HIS A 170 -2.15 17.07 -5.07
N HIS A 171 -2.76 17.49 -3.96
CA HIS A 171 -3.66 16.67 -3.17
C HIS A 171 -4.59 17.52 -2.31
N GLU A 172 -5.57 16.90 -1.66
CA GLU A 172 -6.38 17.50 -0.61
C GLU A 172 -6.01 16.89 0.74
N LEU A 173 -5.97 17.72 1.79
CA LEU A 173 -5.76 17.25 3.16
C LEU A 173 -6.98 16.49 3.67
N VAL A 174 -6.75 15.33 4.29
CA VAL A 174 -7.79 14.53 4.97
C VAL A 174 -7.66 14.63 6.48
N VAL A 175 -6.48 14.27 7.02
CA VAL A 175 -6.18 14.33 8.46
C VAL A 175 -4.77 14.89 8.64
N GLY A 176 -4.63 15.87 9.51
CA GLY A 176 -3.35 16.43 9.95
C GLY A 176 -3.30 16.57 11.46
N ASN A 177 -2.24 17.16 11.97
CA ASN A 177 -2.06 17.43 13.40
C ASN A 177 -3.28 18.14 14.00
N GLY A 178 -3.74 17.68 15.15
CA GLY A 178 -4.88 18.28 15.84
C GLY A 178 -5.40 17.43 16.99
N ASN A 179 -6.21 18.03 17.85
CA ASN A 179 -6.88 17.35 18.98
C ASN A 179 -5.92 16.55 19.89
N GLY A 180 -4.67 16.98 20.03
CA GLY A 180 -3.65 16.29 20.81
C GLY A 180 -2.92 15.16 20.08
N PHE A 181 -3.28 14.86 18.84
CA PHE A 181 -2.59 13.90 18.00
C PHE A 181 -1.56 14.59 17.09
N VAL A 182 -0.41 13.96 16.94
CA VAL A 182 0.72 14.46 16.15
C VAL A 182 1.08 13.43 15.10
N ALA A 183 1.39 13.90 13.89
CA ALA A 183 1.85 13.08 12.78
C ALA A 183 0.88 11.91 12.41
N PRO A 184 -0.43 12.16 12.22
CA PRO A 184 -1.37 11.12 11.87
C PRO A 184 -1.12 10.63 10.44
N GLY A 185 -1.04 9.31 10.25
CA GLY A 185 -0.81 8.79 8.90
C GLY A 185 -0.95 7.29 8.74
N HIS A 186 -0.59 6.83 7.55
CA HIS A 186 -0.61 5.44 7.11
C HIS A 186 -1.91 4.74 7.51
N ASN A 187 -3.02 5.26 6.99
CA ASN A 187 -4.34 4.76 7.33
C ASN A 187 -4.57 3.33 6.83
N ALA A 188 -5.33 2.58 7.61
CA ALA A 188 -5.86 1.29 7.23
C ALA A 188 -7.20 1.44 6.47
N GLU A 189 -7.75 0.32 6.03
CA GLU A 189 -9.05 0.22 5.40
C GLU A 189 -10.15 0.90 6.21
N PHE A 190 -11.11 1.53 5.51
CA PHE A 190 -12.30 2.08 6.15
C PHE A 190 -13.19 0.98 6.67
N ILE A 191 -13.77 1.22 7.85
CA ILE A 191 -14.75 0.34 8.45
C ILE A 191 -16.08 1.08 8.47
N THR A 192 -17.10 0.47 7.91
CA THR A 192 -18.47 0.97 8.01
C THR A 192 -19.15 0.33 9.22
N ASP A 193 -19.69 1.14 10.13
CA ASP A 193 -20.40 0.66 11.31
C ASP A 193 -21.86 0.26 10.99
N ASP A 194 -22.57 -0.27 11.98
CA ASP A 194 -23.96 -0.71 11.85
C ASP A 194 -24.95 0.41 11.50
N LYS A 195 -24.52 1.66 11.61
CA LYS A 195 -25.31 2.86 11.24
C LYS A 195 -24.98 3.40 9.85
N GLY A 196 -24.06 2.72 9.14
CA GLY A 196 -23.59 3.15 7.82
C GLY A 196 -22.59 4.30 7.87
N GLN A 197 -21.96 4.55 9.01
CA GLN A 197 -20.92 5.56 9.15
C GLN A 197 -19.56 4.93 8.88
N ASP A 198 -18.75 5.58 8.02
CA ASP A 198 -17.40 5.15 7.72
C ASP A 198 -16.41 5.71 8.75
N TRP A 199 -15.49 4.85 9.17
CA TRP A 199 -14.43 5.15 10.10
C TRP A 199 -13.09 4.87 9.46
N MET A 200 -12.16 5.82 9.55
CA MET A 200 -10.77 5.66 9.15
C MET A 200 -9.89 5.43 10.37
N ARG A 201 -9.05 4.41 10.31
CA ARG A 201 -8.03 4.11 11.32
C ARG A 201 -6.67 4.57 10.80
N TYR A 202 -5.88 5.20 11.61
CA TYR A 202 -4.54 5.64 11.31
C TYR A 202 -3.69 5.63 12.59
N HIS A 203 -2.38 5.64 12.46
CA HIS A 203 -1.48 5.80 13.62
C HIS A 203 -1.05 7.26 13.79
N THR A 204 -0.62 7.59 15.03
CA THR A 204 -0.11 8.92 15.42
C THR A 204 1.10 8.74 16.31
#